data_87e3d8a15da8cc2575f07553ce3df14a
#
_entry.id   87e3d8a15da8cc2575f07553ce3df14a
#
_cell.length_a   1.000
_cell.length_b   1.000
_cell.length_c   1.000
_cell.angle_alpha   90.00
_cell.angle_beta   90.00
_cell.angle_gamma   90.00
#
_symmetry.space_group_name_H-M   'P 1'
#
loop_
_entity.id
_entity.type
_entity.pdbx_description
1 polymer ?
#
loop_
_entity_poly.entity_id
_entity_poly.type
_entity_poly.pdbx_seq_one_letter_code
_entity_poly.pdbx_strand_id
1 'polypeptide(L)'
;MLAHHKESGAKMTVSCMSVPIEEAAGAFGVMSVDENLRINGFQEKPEHPAPLPNDDTRCLASMGNYVFDTEFLFEQLRRDAETSGSQRDFGKDIIPSIIKDHPVYAFPFESSGGDNAYWRDVGTIDSFWEANMEMVAPVPQLNLYDQKWPIWTYQEQLPPAKFVWEDHDRRGEAINSVVSGGCIISGSTLRASICFSNVRVHSYGLIEDAVILPDVEIMRHCKLKKVIIDRGCTVPEGTVIGYDHDADRARGFRVSEKGVVLVTREMLGQPVGGLAAV
;
A
#
# COMPACT_ATOMS: atom_id res chain seq x y z
N MET A 1 1.67 3.94 -21.41
CA MET A 1 0.26 4.28 -21.18
C MET A 1 -0.16 5.58 -21.89
N LEU A 2 0.43 6.76 -21.66
CA LEU A 2 0.05 8.03 -22.34
C LEU A 2 0.19 7.98 -23.86
N ALA A 3 1.28 7.42 -24.40
CA ALA A 3 1.45 7.23 -25.83
C ALA A 3 0.34 6.35 -26.41
N HIS A 4 0.11 5.19 -25.79
CA HIS A 4 -0.98 4.27 -26.18
C HIS A 4 -2.36 4.94 -26.14
N HIS A 5 -2.66 5.74 -25.13
CA HIS A 5 -3.91 6.48 -25.02
C HIS A 5 -4.14 7.42 -26.22
N LYS A 6 -3.10 8.14 -26.64
CA LYS A 6 -3.15 9.04 -27.81
C LYS A 6 -3.24 8.28 -29.14
N GLU A 7 -2.44 7.24 -29.31
CA GLU A 7 -2.37 6.46 -30.54
C GLU A 7 -3.65 5.67 -30.81
N SER A 8 -4.28 5.14 -29.77
CA SER A 8 -5.56 4.43 -29.88
C SER A 8 -6.80 5.33 -30.03
N GLY A 9 -6.64 6.65 -29.84
CA GLY A 9 -7.77 7.59 -29.83
C GLY A 9 -8.73 7.33 -28.66
N ALA A 10 -8.22 6.76 -27.58
CA ALA A 10 -9.01 6.43 -26.40
C ALA A 10 -9.60 7.66 -25.73
N LYS A 11 -10.82 7.54 -25.21
CA LYS A 11 -11.38 8.51 -24.25
C LYS A 11 -10.97 8.18 -22.82
N MET A 12 -10.73 6.91 -22.56
CA MET A 12 -10.18 6.40 -21.31
C MET A 12 -9.25 5.23 -21.59
N THR A 13 -8.16 5.15 -20.83
CA THR A 13 -7.27 3.99 -20.80
C THR A 13 -7.13 3.51 -19.36
N VAL A 14 -7.33 2.23 -19.14
CA VAL A 14 -7.24 1.57 -17.82
C VAL A 14 -5.96 0.76 -17.76
N SER A 15 -5.09 1.04 -16.79
CA SER A 15 -3.95 0.16 -16.52
C SER A 15 -4.44 -1.14 -15.88
N CYS A 16 -3.94 -2.26 -16.36
CA CYS A 16 -4.34 -3.58 -15.89
C CYS A 16 -3.15 -4.55 -15.85
N MET A 17 -3.35 -5.64 -15.14
CA MET A 17 -2.42 -6.75 -15.16
C MET A 17 -3.16 -8.08 -15.27
N SER A 18 -2.51 -9.05 -15.86
CA SER A 18 -3.00 -10.42 -15.90
C SER A 18 -2.72 -11.10 -14.56
N VAL A 19 -3.76 -11.59 -13.92
CA VAL A 19 -3.69 -12.31 -12.64
C VAL A 19 -4.45 -13.63 -12.71
N PRO A 20 -4.12 -14.62 -11.87
CA PRO A 20 -4.96 -15.83 -11.73
C PRO A 20 -6.40 -15.46 -11.33
N ILE A 21 -7.38 -16.18 -11.89
CA ILE A 21 -8.80 -15.94 -11.61
C ILE A 21 -9.10 -16.04 -10.10
N GLU A 22 -8.47 -17.02 -9.43
CA GLU A 22 -8.67 -17.23 -8.00
C GLU A 22 -8.23 -16.05 -7.15
N GLU A 23 -7.18 -15.32 -7.56
CA GLU A 23 -6.70 -14.13 -6.86
C GLU A 23 -7.59 -12.91 -7.12
N ALA A 24 -8.25 -12.87 -8.28
CA ALA A 24 -9.10 -11.74 -8.67
C ALA A 24 -10.50 -11.82 -8.06
N ALA A 25 -10.98 -13.01 -7.72
CA ALA A 25 -12.34 -13.23 -7.23
C ALA A 25 -12.61 -12.44 -5.94
N GLY A 26 -13.60 -11.54 -6.00
CA GLY A 26 -13.97 -10.67 -4.88
C GLY A 26 -12.96 -9.58 -4.53
N ALA A 27 -11.78 -9.52 -5.19
CA ALA A 27 -10.68 -8.63 -4.85
C ALA A 27 -10.60 -7.39 -5.76
N PHE A 28 -10.65 -7.58 -7.08
CA PHE A 28 -10.35 -6.54 -8.07
C PHE A 28 -11.51 -6.28 -9.02
N GLY A 29 -11.52 -5.08 -9.62
CA GLY A 29 -12.30 -4.82 -10.83
C GLY A 29 -11.72 -5.63 -12.00
N VAL A 30 -12.54 -6.40 -12.70
CA VAL A 30 -12.13 -7.29 -13.80
C VAL A 30 -12.71 -6.82 -15.12
N MET A 31 -11.87 -6.81 -16.15
CA MET A 31 -12.22 -6.34 -17.49
C MET A 31 -12.32 -7.49 -18.47
N SER A 32 -13.33 -7.43 -19.33
CA SER A 32 -13.40 -8.19 -20.56
C SER A 32 -12.96 -7.31 -21.73
N VAL A 33 -12.13 -7.84 -22.62
CA VAL A 33 -11.55 -7.10 -23.75
C VAL A 33 -11.73 -7.87 -25.05
N ASP A 34 -11.68 -7.16 -26.17
CA ASP A 34 -11.52 -7.75 -27.50
C ASP A 34 -10.04 -7.97 -27.87
N GLU A 35 -9.78 -8.46 -29.10
CA GLU A 35 -8.44 -8.71 -29.62
C GLU A 35 -7.56 -7.46 -29.69
N ASN A 36 -8.14 -6.27 -29.71
CA ASN A 36 -7.46 -4.96 -29.73
C ASN A 36 -7.34 -4.32 -28.36
N LEU A 37 -7.61 -5.07 -27.29
CA LEU A 37 -7.64 -4.57 -25.90
C LEU A 37 -8.70 -3.49 -25.63
N ARG A 38 -9.73 -3.37 -26.50
CA ARG A 38 -10.86 -2.51 -26.21
C ARG A 38 -11.72 -3.17 -25.13
N ILE A 39 -12.03 -2.43 -24.08
CA ILE A 39 -12.84 -2.91 -22.96
C ILE A 39 -14.30 -2.95 -23.42
N ASN A 40 -14.92 -4.11 -23.35
CA ASN A 40 -16.31 -4.38 -23.68
C ASN A 40 -17.15 -4.82 -22.46
N GLY A 41 -16.51 -5.10 -21.34
CA GLY A 41 -17.13 -5.41 -20.06
C GLY A 41 -16.25 -5.01 -18.88
N PHE A 42 -16.90 -4.60 -17.78
CA PHE A 42 -16.23 -4.30 -16.52
C PHE A 42 -17.11 -4.78 -15.37
N GLN A 43 -16.51 -5.52 -14.44
CA GLN A 43 -17.18 -6.05 -13.26
C GLN A 43 -16.36 -5.69 -12.02
N GLU A 44 -16.98 -5.00 -11.08
CA GLU A 44 -16.30 -4.65 -9.82
C GLU A 44 -16.40 -5.80 -8.83
N LYS A 45 -15.25 -6.37 -8.47
CA LYS A 45 -15.09 -7.46 -7.49
C LYS A 45 -16.03 -8.65 -7.73
N PRO A 46 -16.08 -9.23 -8.94
CA PRO A 46 -16.96 -10.35 -9.23
C PRO A 46 -16.52 -11.62 -8.47
N GLU A 47 -17.48 -12.43 -8.04
CA GLU A 47 -17.22 -13.76 -7.49
C GLU A 47 -16.66 -14.72 -8.57
N HIS A 48 -17.09 -14.51 -9.82
CA HIS A 48 -16.66 -15.29 -10.99
C HIS A 48 -16.06 -14.34 -12.03
N PRO A 49 -14.75 -14.04 -11.96
CA PRO A 49 -14.08 -13.17 -12.91
C PRO A 49 -14.14 -13.70 -14.34
N ALA A 50 -14.37 -12.82 -15.31
CA ALA A 50 -14.31 -13.17 -16.70
C ALA A 50 -12.87 -13.52 -17.13
N PRO A 51 -12.63 -14.67 -17.77
CA PRO A 51 -11.30 -15.08 -18.21
C PRO A 51 -10.79 -14.25 -19.40
N LEU A 52 -9.49 -14.33 -19.65
CA LEU A 52 -8.91 -13.81 -20.89
C LEU A 52 -9.40 -14.62 -22.11
N PRO A 53 -9.50 -13.99 -23.30
CA PRO A 53 -9.96 -14.69 -24.51
C PRO A 53 -9.16 -15.95 -24.89
N ASN A 54 -7.87 -15.99 -24.52
CA ASN A 54 -6.94 -17.07 -24.89
C ASN A 54 -6.37 -17.84 -23.67
N ASP A 55 -6.85 -17.56 -22.46
CA ASP A 55 -6.38 -18.18 -21.23
C ASP A 55 -7.51 -18.17 -20.17
N ASP A 56 -8.10 -19.34 -19.97
CA ASP A 56 -9.22 -19.53 -19.04
C ASP A 56 -8.80 -19.59 -17.56
N THR A 57 -7.49 -19.56 -17.27
CA THR A 57 -6.95 -19.56 -15.91
C THR A 57 -6.65 -18.16 -15.39
N ARG A 58 -6.67 -17.16 -16.27
CA ARG A 58 -6.28 -15.78 -15.94
C ARG A 58 -7.32 -14.76 -16.37
N CYS A 59 -7.32 -13.62 -15.74
CA CYS A 59 -8.18 -12.48 -16.09
C CYS A 59 -7.38 -11.16 -16.07
N LEU A 60 -7.96 -10.09 -16.63
CA LEU A 60 -7.41 -8.73 -16.54
C LEU A 60 -7.96 -8.00 -15.34
N ALA A 61 -7.13 -7.80 -14.33
CA ALA A 61 -7.45 -7.01 -13.15
C ALA A 61 -7.11 -5.53 -13.38
N SER A 62 -8.03 -4.64 -13.01
CA SER A 62 -7.80 -3.20 -12.99
C SER A 62 -6.83 -2.84 -11.87
N MET A 63 -5.81 -2.03 -12.19
CA MET A 63 -4.88 -1.49 -11.21
C MET A 63 -5.40 -0.19 -10.55
N GLY A 64 -6.59 0.28 -10.93
CA GLY A 64 -7.14 1.55 -10.42
C GLY A 64 -6.42 2.80 -10.96
N ASN A 65 -5.56 2.65 -11.97
CA ASN A 65 -4.85 3.76 -12.60
C ASN A 65 -5.45 4.05 -13.97
N TYR A 66 -5.83 5.30 -14.21
CA TYR A 66 -6.57 5.71 -15.40
C TYR A 66 -5.92 6.89 -16.11
N VAL A 67 -6.05 6.92 -17.43
CA VAL A 67 -5.77 8.11 -18.26
C VAL A 67 -7.07 8.48 -18.98
N PHE A 68 -7.44 9.74 -18.93
CA PHE A 68 -8.63 10.29 -19.58
C PHE A 68 -8.27 11.51 -20.43
N ASP A 69 -9.06 11.77 -21.50
CA ASP A 69 -9.20 13.11 -22.02
C ASP A 69 -9.84 13.99 -20.94
N THR A 70 -9.24 15.13 -20.62
CA THR A 70 -9.64 15.98 -19.49
C THR A 70 -11.10 16.46 -19.61
N GLU A 71 -11.52 16.93 -20.77
CA GLU A 71 -12.88 17.40 -21.00
C GLU A 71 -13.89 16.26 -20.86
N PHE A 72 -13.55 15.10 -21.42
CA PHE A 72 -14.38 13.90 -21.30
C PHE A 72 -14.52 13.46 -19.83
N LEU A 73 -13.45 13.46 -19.05
CA LEU A 73 -13.52 13.15 -17.63
C LEU A 73 -14.49 14.09 -16.89
N PHE A 74 -14.36 15.39 -17.09
CA PHE A 74 -15.23 16.35 -16.43
C PHE A 74 -16.70 16.19 -16.83
N GLU A 75 -16.98 15.88 -18.09
CA GLU A 75 -18.33 15.59 -18.56
C GLU A 75 -18.92 14.37 -17.83
N GLN A 76 -18.14 13.25 -17.76
CA GLN A 76 -18.60 12.04 -17.11
C GLN A 76 -18.79 12.22 -15.60
N LEU A 77 -17.91 12.93 -14.92
CA LEU A 77 -18.05 13.22 -13.49
C LEU A 77 -19.27 14.09 -13.18
N ARG A 78 -19.58 15.10 -14.02
CA ARG A 78 -20.80 15.91 -13.85
C ARG A 78 -22.06 15.07 -14.06
N ARG A 79 -22.08 14.25 -15.12
CA ARG A 79 -23.18 13.35 -15.40
C ARG A 79 -23.44 12.38 -14.24
N ASP A 80 -22.36 11.79 -13.71
CA ASP A 80 -22.45 10.86 -12.58
C ASP A 80 -22.94 11.56 -11.30
N ALA A 81 -22.47 12.79 -11.03
CA ALA A 81 -22.89 13.59 -9.89
C ALA A 81 -24.40 13.91 -9.89
N GLU A 82 -25.00 14.03 -11.08
CA GLU A 82 -26.45 14.30 -11.29
C GLU A 82 -27.27 12.99 -11.32
N THR A 83 -26.61 11.82 -11.46
CA THR A 83 -27.29 10.53 -11.53
C THR A 83 -27.76 10.09 -10.16
N SER A 84 -29.07 9.96 -10.00
CA SER A 84 -29.67 9.45 -8.76
C SER A 84 -29.31 7.99 -8.55
N GLY A 85 -28.80 7.67 -7.33
CA GLY A 85 -28.42 6.31 -6.93
C GLY A 85 -26.99 5.91 -7.29
N SER A 86 -26.21 6.76 -7.96
CA SER A 86 -24.78 6.54 -8.15
C SER A 86 -24.05 6.49 -6.82
N GLN A 87 -23.12 5.54 -6.68
CA GLN A 87 -22.18 5.45 -5.56
C GLN A 87 -20.97 6.35 -5.75
N ARG A 88 -20.86 7.00 -6.94
CA ARG A 88 -19.72 7.84 -7.33
C ARG A 88 -18.39 7.08 -7.36
N ASP A 89 -18.48 5.86 -7.85
CA ASP A 89 -17.38 4.92 -7.95
C ASP A 89 -17.01 4.69 -9.42
N PHE A 90 -15.70 4.74 -9.73
CA PHE A 90 -15.26 4.54 -11.11
C PHE A 90 -15.59 3.15 -11.63
N GLY A 91 -15.40 2.12 -10.82
CA GLY A 91 -15.61 0.73 -11.22
C GLY A 91 -17.09 0.34 -11.31
N LYS A 92 -17.93 0.90 -10.42
CA LYS A 92 -19.36 0.56 -10.35
C LYS A 92 -20.24 1.41 -11.25
N ASP A 93 -19.92 2.69 -11.39
CA ASP A 93 -20.80 3.66 -12.04
C ASP A 93 -20.21 4.20 -13.34
N ILE A 94 -19.01 4.79 -13.30
CA ILE A 94 -18.44 5.52 -14.43
C ILE A 94 -18.01 4.58 -15.55
N ILE A 95 -17.13 3.61 -15.29
CA ILE A 95 -16.60 2.72 -16.32
C ILE A 95 -17.70 1.94 -17.01
N PRO A 96 -18.63 1.26 -16.30
CA PRO A 96 -19.72 0.54 -16.95
C PRO A 96 -20.63 1.43 -17.79
N SER A 97 -20.77 2.72 -17.43
CA SER A 97 -21.62 3.65 -18.18
C SER A 97 -21.01 4.13 -19.49
N ILE A 98 -19.67 4.12 -19.63
CA ILE A 98 -18.99 4.71 -20.79
C ILE A 98 -18.48 3.68 -21.80
N ILE A 99 -18.22 2.42 -21.37
CA ILE A 99 -17.58 1.40 -22.22
C ILE A 99 -18.40 1.05 -23.46
N LYS A 100 -19.71 1.23 -23.44
CA LYS A 100 -20.60 0.91 -24.58
C LYS A 100 -20.50 1.94 -25.68
N ASP A 101 -20.40 3.22 -25.32
CA ASP A 101 -20.56 4.34 -26.23
C ASP A 101 -19.24 5.01 -26.60
N HIS A 102 -18.17 4.74 -25.83
CA HIS A 102 -16.89 5.42 -26.00
C HIS A 102 -15.74 4.41 -26.15
N PRO A 103 -14.63 4.81 -26.83
CA PRO A 103 -13.43 4.00 -26.92
C PRO A 103 -12.67 3.99 -25.58
N VAL A 104 -12.79 2.87 -24.86
CA VAL A 104 -12.07 2.61 -23.60
C VAL A 104 -11.15 1.41 -23.82
N TYR A 105 -9.87 1.56 -23.50
CA TYR A 105 -8.88 0.53 -23.76
C TYR A 105 -8.15 0.08 -22.48
N ALA A 106 -7.84 -1.19 -22.42
CA ALA A 106 -6.95 -1.74 -21.43
C ALA A 106 -5.49 -1.51 -21.84
N PHE A 107 -4.66 -1.23 -20.87
CA PHE A 107 -3.21 -1.14 -21.04
C PHE A 107 -2.55 -2.14 -20.10
N PRO A 108 -2.12 -3.31 -20.60
CA PRO A 108 -1.40 -4.27 -19.79
C PRO A 108 -0.10 -3.67 -19.26
N PHE A 109 0.07 -3.75 -17.94
CA PHE A 109 1.28 -3.31 -17.27
C PHE A 109 2.31 -4.45 -17.32
N GLU A 110 3.38 -4.23 -18.07
CA GLU A 110 4.49 -5.14 -18.22
C GLU A 110 5.76 -4.52 -17.65
N SER A 111 6.59 -5.31 -16.99
CA SER A 111 7.91 -4.87 -16.55
C SER A 111 8.83 -4.70 -17.76
N SER A 112 9.59 -3.62 -17.79
CA SER A 112 10.58 -3.32 -18.84
C SER A 112 11.71 -4.36 -18.94
N GLY A 113 11.82 -5.30 -18.01
CA GLY A 113 12.87 -6.31 -17.92
C GLY A 113 12.42 -7.75 -18.16
N GLY A 114 11.15 -7.99 -18.49
CA GLY A 114 10.61 -9.34 -18.70
C GLY A 114 10.28 -10.08 -17.39
N ASP A 115 10.54 -9.48 -16.23
CA ASP A 115 10.11 -9.99 -14.93
C ASP A 115 8.65 -9.62 -14.68
N ASN A 116 7.98 -10.33 -13.77
CA ASN A 116 6.61 -10.00 -13.37
C ASN A 116 6.51 -8.55 -12.90
N ALA A 117 5.59 -7.81 -13.50
CA ALA A 117 5.34 -6.42 -13.11
C ALA A 117 4.96 -6.35 -11.62
N TYR A 118 5.64 -5.48 -10.88
CA TYR A 118 5.34 -5.28 -9.47
C TYR A 118 4.15 -4.34 -9.29
N TRP A 119 3.09 -4.85 -8.72
CA TRP A 119 1.94 -4.08 -8.27
C TRP A 119 1.31 -4.76 -7.06
N ARG A 120 0.89 -3.97 -6.08
CA ARG A 120 0.20 -4.45 -4.87
C ARG A 120 -1.00 -3.57 -4.57
N ASP A 121 -2.13 -4.19 -4.35
CA ASP A 121 -3.25 -3.53 -3.67
C ASP A 121 -2.95 -3.46 -2.17
N VAL A 122 -3.03 -2.27 -1.60
CA VAL A 122 -2.76 -2.00 -0.19
C VAL A 122 -4.01 -1.52 0.56
N GLY A 123 -5.18 -1.93 0.08
CA GLY A 123 -6.49 -1.50 0.59
C GLY A 123 -6.87 -2.10 1.95
N THR A 124 -6.13 -3.08 2.47
CA THR A 124 -6.35 -3.69 3.79
C THR A 124 -5.14 -3.52 4.70
N ILE A 125 -5.35 -3.66 6.02
CA ILE A 125 -4.24 -3.64 7.00
C ILE A 125 -3.22 -4.72 6.67
N ASP A 126 -3.69 -5.91 6.31
CA ASP A 126 -2.84 -7.05 6.00
C ASP A 126 -2.02 -6.80 4.73
N SER A 127 -2.67 -6.40 3.64
CA SER A 127 -1.97 -6.14 2.37
C SER A 127 -1.00 -4.97 2.46
N PHE A 128 -1.33 -3.92 3.22
CA PHE A 128 -0.40 -2.83 3.49
C PHE A 128 0.83 -3.31 4.27
N TRP A 129 0.63 -4.10 5.32
CA TRP A 129 1.73 -4.68 6.10
C TRP A 129 2.59 -5.61 5.23
N GLU A 130 1.98 -6.52 4.47
CA GLU A 130 2.67 -7.46 3.60
C GLU A 130 3.53 -6.75 2.54
N ALA A 131 2.99 -5.74 1.86
CA ALA A 131 3.72 -4.96 0.86
C ALA A 131 4.95 -4.24 1.47
N ASN A 132 4.84 -3.75 2.71
CA ASN A 132 5.98 -3.18 3.41
C ASN A 132 7.00 -4.26 3.82
N MET A 133 6.55 -5.42 4.30
CA MET A 133 7.44 -6.51 4.70
C MET A 133 8.20 -7.12 3.52
N GLU A 134 7.66 -7.09 2.30
CA GLU A 134 8.40 -7.46 1.09
C GLU A 134 9.68 -6.63 0.92
N MET A 135 9.68 -5.36 1.34
CA MET A 135 10.84 -4.47 1.20
C MET A 135 12.01 -4.82 2.15
N VAL A 136 11.77 -5.54 3.23
CA VAL A 136 12.82 -5.99 4.16
C VAL A 136 13.41 -7.34 3.78
N ALA A 137 12.86 -8.00 2.76
CA ALA A 137 13.42 -9.23 2.24
C ALA A 137 14.85 -9.00 1.68
N PRO A 138 15.75 -9.97 1.78
CA PRO A 138 17.12 -9.83 1.24
C PRO A 138 17.17 -9.50 -0.25
N VAL A 139 16.22 -10.02 -1.03
CA VAL A 139 16.04 -9.73 -2.45
C VAL A 139 14.56 -9.40 -2.69
N PRO A 140 14.16 -8.14 -2.48
CA PRO A 140 12.77 -7.73 -2.69
C PRO A 140 12.44 -7.71 -4.19
N GLN A 141 11.19 -8.00 -4.54
CA GLN A 141 10.72 -7.93 -5.92
C GLN A 141 10.79 -6.48 -6.45
N LEU A 142 10.45 -5.48 -5.63
CA LEU A 142 10.67 -4.07 -5.94
C LEU A 142 12.00 -3.61 -5.33
N ASN A 143 12.98 -3.29 -6.18
CA ASN A 143 14.26 -2.78 -5.72
C ASN A 143 14.22 -1.26 -5.54
N LEU A 144 14.16 -0.79 -4.30
CA LEU A 144 14.19 0.63 -3.94
C LEU A 144 15.53 1.31 -4.29
N TYR A 145 16.59 0.54 -4.52
CA TYR A 145 17.96 1.01 -4.76
C TYR A 145 18.35 0.95 -6.25
N ASP A 146 17.38 0.72 -7.16
CA ASP A 146 17.64 0.72 -8.59
C ASP A 146 17.97 2.13 -9.09
N GLN A 147 19.25 2.37 -9.38
CA GLN A 147 19.73 3.65 -9.91
C GLN A 147 19.29 3.92 -11.35
N LYS A 148 18.88 2.89 -12.10
CA LYS A 148 18.40 3.06 -13.48
C LYS A 148 16.95 3.53 -13.51
N TRP A 149 16.21 3.26 -12.45
CA TRP A 149 14.83 3.73 -12.28
C TRP A 149 14.58 4.24 -10.85
N PRO A 150 15.16 5.38 -10.49
CA PRO A 150 15.01 5.94 -9.15
C PRO A 150 13.55 6.35 -8.89
N ILE A 151 13.07 6.04 -7.70
CA ILE A 151 11.75 6.47 -7.25
C ILE A 151 11.83 7.91 -6.76
N TRP A 152 11.31 8.84 -7.57
CA TRP A 152 11.26 10.25 -7.22
C TRP A 152 10.05 10.52 -6.33
N THR A 153 10.30 10.87 -5.09
CA THR A 153 9.30 11.27 -4.10
C THR A 153 9.85 12.37 -3.21
N TYR A 154 8.97 13.01 -2.44
CA TYR A 154 9.41 13.97 -1.43
C TYR A 154 10.28 13.25 -0.39
N GLN A 155 11.45 13.81 -0.14
CA GLN A 155 12.36 13.35 0.92
C GLN A 155 12.75 14.55 1.77
N GLU A 156 12.45 14.47 3.06
CA GLU A 156 12.97 15.44 4.03
C GLU A 156 14.48 15.35 4.13
N GLN A 157 15.14 16.51 4.24
CA GLN A 157 16.58 16.56 4.50
C GLN A 157 16.85 16.28 5.97
N LEU A 158 16.97 15.01 6.30
CA LEU A 158 17.21 14.54 7.66
C LEU A 158 18.62 13.98 7.80
N PRO A 159 19.21 14.02 9.01
CA PRO A 159 20.49 13.37 9.26
C PRO A 159 20.38 11.85 9.06
N PRO A 160 21.50 11.14 8.82
CA PRO A 160 21.49 9.69 8.76
C PRO A 160 20.91 9.04 10.02
N ALA A 161 20.37 7.84 9.87
CA ALA A 161 19.94 7.02 11.01
C ALA A 161 21.10 6.74 11.97
N LYS A 162 20.83 6.80 13.27
CA LYS A 162 21.83 6.62 14.33
C LYS A 162 21.49 5.44 15.22
N PHE A 163 22.45 4.54 15.40
CA PHE A 163 22.37 3.41 16.31
C PHE A 163 23.31 3.66 17.47
N VAL A 164 22.81 3.59 18.71
CA VAL A 164 23.63 3.92 19.89
C VAL A 164 23.46 2.91 20.99
N TRP A 165 24.47 2.90 21.82
CA TRP A 165 24.74 2.05 22.96
C TRP A 165 25.25 0.65 22.58
N GLU A 166 26.26 0.26 23.27
CA GLU A 166 26.79 -1.10 23.33
C GLU A 166 27.29 -1.32 24.74
N ASP A 167 26.35 -1.55 25.64
CA ASP A 167 26.58 -1.83 27.04
C ASP A 167 25.95 -3.16 27.38
N HIS A 168 26.61 -4.05 28.06
CA HIS A 168 26.15 -5.30 28.67
C HIS A 168 24.93 -5.96 28.01
N ASP A 169 23.74 -5.44 28.28
CA ASP A 169 22.42 -5.94 27.82
C ASP A 169 21.69 -4.95 26.91
N ARG A 170 22.33 -3.85 26.50
CA ARG A 170 21.75 -2.76 25.74
C ARG A 170 22.55 -2.49 24.47
N ARG A 171 21.99 -2.86 23.33
CA ARG A 171 22.58 -2.61 22.01
C ARG A 171 21.55 -2.04 21.05
N GLY A 172 21.90 -0.93 20.36
CA GLY A 172 21.10 -0.39 19.26
C GLY A 172 21.45 -1.08 17.96
N GLU A 173 20.57 -1.95 17.46
CA GLU A 173 20.81 -2.73 16.24
C GLU A 173 19.57 -2.90 15.38
N ALA A 174 19.78 -3.11 14.07
CA ALA A 174 18.75 -3.46 13.11
C ALA A 174 19.20 -4.65 12.25
N ILE A 175 18.37 -5.68 12.18
CA ILE A 175 18.63 -6.93 11.48
C ILE A 175 17.54 -7.13 10.43
N ASN A 176 17.92 -7.34 9.15
CA ASN A 176 16.97 -7.45 8.04
C ASN A 176 15.90 -6.35 8.08
N SER A 177 16.30 -5.11 8.25
CA SER A 177 15.41 -3.99 8.48
C SER A 177 15.76 -2.80 7.60
N VAL A 178 14.78 -1.97 7.27
CA VAL A 178 14.98 -0.70 6.57
C VAL A 178 14.76 0.44 7.55
N VAL A 179 15.75 1.34 7.67
CA VAL A 179 15.71 2.45 8.62
C VAL A 179 15.99 3.76 7.88
N SER A 180 15.02 4.65 7.85
CA SER A 180 15.10 5.93 7.15
C SER A 180 15.90 6.99 7.91
N GLY A 181 16.17 8.12 7.25
CA GLY A 181 16.85 9.26 7.86
C GLY A 181 16.13 9.82 9.10
N GLY A 182 16.89 10.48 9.97
CA GLY A 182 16.39 11.06 11.22
C GLY A 182 16.13 10.08 12.36
N CYS A 183 16.18 8.76 12.09
CA CYS A 183 15.90 7.76 13.11
C CYS A 183 17.03 7.65 14.15
N ILE A 184 16.64 7.38 15.40
CA ILE A 184 17.57 7.02 16.49
C ILE A 184 17.11 5.73 17.14
N ILE A 185 17.91 4.68 17.00
CA ILE A 185 17.69 3.39 17.63
C ILE A 185 18.63 3.30 18.84
N SER A 186 18.08 3.50 20.04
CA SER A 186 18.84 3.64 21.27
C SER A 186 18.73 2.38 22.13
N GLY A 187 19.71 1.50 22.04
CA GLY A 187 19.81 0.32 22.91
C GLY A 187 18.62 -0.65 22.80
N SER A 188 18.08 -0.82 21.60
CA SER A 188 16.97 -1.71 21.26
C SER A 188 17.26 -2.48 20.00
N THR A 189 16.60 -3.62 19.82
CA THR A 189 16.74 -4.48 18.65
C THR A 189 15.54 -4.34 17.74
N LEU A 190 15.81 -4.04 16.46
CA LEU A 190 14.85 -4.12 15.37
C LEU A 190 15.13 -5.39 14.55
N ARG A 191 14.08 -6.15 14.22
CA ARG A 191 14.17 -7.32 13.35
C ARG A 191 13.06 -7.30 12.31
N ALA A 192 13.43 -7.55 11.06
CA ALA A 192 12.48 -7.61 9.95
C ALA A 192 11.46 -6.47 10.02
N SER A 193 11.93 -5.22 10.17
CA SER A 193 11.08 -4.07 10.45
C SER A 193 11.44 -2.88 9.58
N ILE A 194 10.46 -2.01 9.34
CA ILE A 194 10.64 -0.74 8.65
C ILE A 194 10.42 0.40 9.63
N CYS A 195 11.41 1.27 9.77
CA CYS A 195 11.27 2.56 10.43
C CYS A 195 11.30 3.68 9.40
N PHE A 196 10.19 4.38 9.25
CA PHE A 196 10.10 5.58 8.44
C PHE A 196 10.86 6.74 9.08
N SER A 197 10.79 7.92 8.48
CA SER A 197 11.57 9.09 8.89
C SER A 197 11.31 9.49 10.35
N ASN A 198 12.34 9.93 11.04
CA ASN A 198 12.26 10.56 12.37
C ASN A 198 11.78 9.65 13.52
N VAL A 199 11.85 8.33 13.33
CA VAL A 199 11.45 7.38 14.39
C VAL A 199 12.51 7.36 15.50
N ARG A 200 12.06 7.41 16.75
CA ARG A 200 12.91 7.24 17.93
C ARG A 200 12.51 6.00 18.72
N VAL A 201 13.46 5.07 18.89
CA VAL A 201 13.28 3.88 19.73
C VAL A 201 14.21 3.96 20.94
N HIS A 202 13.62 4.00 22.13
CA HIS A 202 14.35 4.03 23.41
C HIS A 202 14.82 2.62 23.80
N SER A 203 15.63 2.52 24.85
CA SER A 203 16.38 1.32 25.21
C SER A 203 15.50 0.17 25.72
N TYR A 204 16.03 -1.04 25.59
CA TYR A 204 15.49 -2.30 26.08
C TYR A 204 14.21 -2.75 25.35
N GLY A 205 14.01 -2.27 24.14
CA GLY A 205 12.89 -2.67 23.30
C GLY A 205 13.25 -3.80 22.34
N LEU A 206 12.22 -4.56 21.95
CA LEU A 206 12.28 -5.55 20.88
C LEU A 206 11.14 -5.27 19.92
N ILE A 207 11.50 -4.93 18.68
CA ILE A 207 10.55 -4.60 17.61
C ILE A 207 10.77 -5.60 16.47
N GLU A 208 9.73 -6.40 16.18
CA GLU A 208 9.79 -7.49 15.21
C GLU A 208 8.63 -7.37 14.22
N ASP A 209 8.89 -7.62 12.93
CA ASP A 209 7.89 -7.65 11.86
C ASP A 209 7.00 -6.39 11.86
N ALA A 210 7.60 -5.22 12.09
CA ALA A 210 6.87 -3.98 12.36
C ALA A 210 7.03 -2.95 11.25
N VAL A 211 5.95 -2.22 10.97
CA VAL A 211 5.93 -1.01 10.15
C VAL A 211 5.71 0.19 11.08
N ILE A 212 6.76 0.99 11.25
CA ILE A 212 6.74 2.16 12.12
C ILE A 212 6.72 3.42 11.27
N LEU A 213 5.58 4.10 11.21
CA LEU A 213 5.38 5.27 10.38
C LEU A 213 6.13 6.52 10.92
N PRO A 214 6.22 7.61 10.14
CA PRO A 214 7.04 8.77 10.53
C PRO A 214 6.70 9.37 11.89
N ASP A 215 7.71 9.97 12.53
CA ASP A 215 7.59 10.74 13.78
C ASP A 215 7.10 9.92 14.98
N VAL A 216 7.23 8.60 14.94
CA VAL A 216 6.86 7.72 16.06
C VAL A 216 7.96 7.70 17.11
N GLU A 217 7.55 7.77 18.39
CA GLU A 217 8.43 7.57 19.53
C GLU A 217 8.03 6.31 20.31
N ILE A 218 8.93 5.33 20.40
CA ILE A 218 8.73 4.10 21.15
C ILE A 218 9.54 4.20 22.44
N MET A 219 8.85 4.23 23.59
CA MET A 219 9.49 4.38 24.90
C MET A 219 10.21 3.09 25.34
N ARG A 220 10.84 3.12 26.51
CA ARG A 220 11.66 2.01 27.01
C ARG A 220 10.86 0.74 27.25
N HIS A 221 11.53 -0.42 27.18
CA HIS A 221 10.99 -1.72 27.53
C HIS A 221 9.77 -2.18 26.70
N CYS A 222 9.54 -1.56 25.52
CA CYS A 222 8.45 -1.96 24.64
C CYS A 222 8.79 -3.26 23.88
N LYS A 223 7.76 -4.11 23.69
CA LYS A 223 7.84 -5.29 22.83
C LYS A 223 6.72 -5.22 21.80
N LEU A 224 7.11 -5.08 20.55
CA LEU A 224 6.18 -4.93 19.42
C LEU A 224 6.44 -6.04 18.41
N LYS A 225 5.37 -6.72 17.99
CA LYS A 225 5.47 -7.80 17.01
C LYS A 225 4.29 -7.76 16.04
N LYS A 226 4.60 -7.82 14.74
CA LYS A 226 3.61 -7.82 13.65
C LYS A 226 2.60 -6.67 13.79
N VAL A 227 3.13 -5.45 13.83
CA VAL A 227 2.36 -4.24 14.12
C VAL A 227 2.56 -3.17 13.04
N ILE A 228 1.57 -2.30 12.91
CA ILE A 228 1.67 -1.02 12.24
C ILE A 228 1.43 0.06 13.29
N ILE A 229 2.43 0.91 13.52
CA ILE A 229 2.30 2.08 14.41
C ILE A 229 2.15 3.31 13.54
N ASP A 230 1.02 3.98 13.67
CA ASP A 230 0.68 5.15 12.87
C ASP A 230 1.53 6.38 13.22
N ARG A 231 1.57 7.33 12.27
CA ARG A 231 2.39 8.55 12.34
C ARG A 231 2.21 9.32 13.67
N GLY A 232 3.34 9.75 14.22
CA GLY A 232 3.37 10.62 15.41
C GLY A 232 2.83 9.98 16.69
N CYS A 233 2.70 8.67 16.74
CA CYS A 233 2.37 7.95 17.96
C CYS A 233 3.52 7.98 18.95
N THR A 234 3.22 8.14 20.24
CA THR A 234 4.14 7.87 21.36
C THR A 234 3.68 6.58 22.03
N VAL A 235 4.43 5.50 21.83
CA VAL A 235 4.15 4.20 22.46
C VAL A 235 4.68 4.25 23.90
N PRO A 236 3.82 4.11 24.94
CA PRO A 236 4.20 4.23 26.33
C PRO A 236 5.23 3.18 26.76
N GLU A 237 6.00 3.48 27.80
CA GLU A 237 7.01 2.57 28.36
C GLU A 237 6.39 1.23 28.80
N GLY A 238 7.11 0.15 28.52
CA GLY A 238 6.71 -1.21 28.89
C GLY A 238 5.56 -1.78 28.09
N THR A 239 5.12 -1.10 27.04
CA THR A 239 3.99 -1.57 26.21
C THR A 239 4.36 -2.83 25.45
N VAL A 240 3.48 -3.83 25.50
CA VAL A 240 3.57 -5.10 24.75
C VAL A 240 2.41 -5.18 23.77
N ILE A 241 2.69 -5.33 22.46
CA ILE A 241 1.67 -5.39 21.39
C ILE A 241 2.02 -6.51 20.43
N GLY A 242 0.99 -7.26 19.96
CA GLY A 242 1.11 -8.31 18.95
C GLY A 242 1.55 -9.67 19.50
N TYR A 243 1.61 -9.82 20.81
CA TYR A 243 1.90 -11.09 21.49
C TYR A 243 0.63 -11.74 22.06
N ASP A 244 -0.39 -10.95 22.37
CA ASP A 244 -1.70 -11.37 22.86
C ASP A 244 -2.78 -10.51 22.19
N HIS A 245 -3.40 -11.06 21.16
CA HIS A 245 -4.39 -10.34 20.35
C HIS A 245 -5.68 -10.02 21.11
N ASP A 246 -6.03 -10.79 22.13
CA ASP A 246 -7.22 -10.49 22.93
C ASP A 246 -6.96 -9.34 23.90
N ALA A 247 -5.75 -9.30 24.47
CA ALA A 247 -5.31 -8.13 25.24
C ALA A 247 -5.17 -6.88 24.34
N ASP A 248 -4.73 -7.03 23.10
CA ASP A 248 -4.65 -5.93 22.15
C ASP A 248 -6.03 -5.37 21.80
N ARG A 249 -7.01 -6.24 21.50
CA ARG A 249 -8.41 -5.84 21.26
C ARG A 249 -9.05 -5.18 22.49
N ALA A 250 -8.79 -5.72 23.69
CA ALA A 250 -9.31 -5.15 24.92
C ALA A 250 -8.81 -3.73 25.20
N ARG A 251 -7.62 -3.37 24.68
CA ARG A 251 -7.05 -2.02 24.73
C ARG A 251 -7.57 -1.09 23.61
N GLY A 252 -8.44 -1.61 22.73
CA GLY A 252 -8.98 -0.84 21.61
C GLY A 252 -8.13 -0.85 20.35
N PHE A 253 -7.07 -1.67 20.26
CA PHE A 253 -6.28 -1.80 19.04
C PHE A 253 -7.01 -2.67 18.01
N ARG A 254 -6.80 -2.35 16.73
CA ARG A 254 -7.42 -3.10 15.65
C ARG A 254 -6.51 -4.25 15.22
N VAL A 255 -7.00 -5.47 15.39
CA VAL A 255 -6.30 -6.69 14.95
C VAL A 255 -6.95 -7.19 13.67
N SER A 256 -6.17 -7.33 12.61
CA SER A 256 -6.61 -7.83 11.31
C SER A 256 -6.87 -9.35 11.32
N GLU A 257 -7.37 -9.87 10.20
CA GLU A 257 -7.63 -11.31 10.03
C GLU A 257 -6.34 -12.15 10.11
N LYS A 258 -5.23 -11.61 9.54
CA LYS A 258 -3.92 -12.30 9.60
C LYS A 258 -3.12 -11.95 10.88
N GLY A 259 -3.71 -11.24 11.82
CA GLY A 259 -3.11 -10.93 13.12
C GLY A 259 -2.12 -9.74 13.08
N VAL A 260 -2.24 -8.85 12.13
CA VAL A 260 -1.50 -7.57 12.15
C VAL A 260 -2.22 -6.60 13.09
N VAL A 261 -1.50 -5.98 14.02
CA VAL A 261 -2.07 -5.03 14.97
C VAL A 261 -1.84 -3.60 14.50
N LEU A 262 -2.91 -2.87 14.22
CA LEU A 262 -2.85 -1.44 13.90
C LEU A 262 -3.05 -0.61 15.17
N VAL A 263 -2.15 0.35 15.39
CA VAL A 263 -2.18 1.28 16.50
C VAL A 263 -2.10 2.71 15.99
N THR A 264 -3.12 3.51 16.32
CA THR A 264 -3.19 4.93 15.98
C THR A 264 -3.07 5.82 17.22
N ARG A 265 -2.86 7.12 17.03
CA ARG A 265 -2.83 8.11 18.13
C ARG A 265 -4.12 8.09 18.93
N GLU A 266 -5.26 8.00 18.25
CA GLU A 266 -6.57 7.94 18.90
C GLU A 266 -6.69 6.70 19.81
N MET A 267 -6.25 5.54 19.35
CA MET A 267 -6.26 4.29 20.11
C MET A 267 -5.35 4.36 21.36
N LEU A 268 -4.32 5.22 21.31
CA LEU A 268 -3.43 5.49 22.45
C LEU A 268 -3.94 6.64 23.34
N GLY A 269 -5.14 7.20 23.08
CA GLY A 269 -5.67 8.34 23.80
C GLY A 269 -4.87 9.64 23.58
N GLN A 270 -4.13 9.74 22.49
CA GLN A 270 -3.31 10.91 22.16
C GLN A 270 -4.07 11.87 21.24
N PRO A 271 -3.80 13.18 21.32
CA PRO A 271 -4.48 14.15 20.46
C PRO A 271 -4.21 13.83 18.99
N VAL A 272 -5.26 13.72 18.19
CA VAL A 272 -5.13 13.68 16.73
C VAL A 272 -4.75 15.09 16.30
N GLY A 273 -3.46 15.32 16.05
CA GLY A 273 -2.97 16.63 15.63
C GLY A 273 -3.62 16.99 14.29
N GLY A 274 -4.26 18.17 14.24
CA GLY A 274 -4.45 18.83 12.97
C GLY A 274 -3.09 18.97 12.29
N LEU A 275 -3.04 18.81 10.97
CA LEU A 275 -1.86 19.10 10.14
C LEU A 275 -1.26 20.41 10.67
N ALA A 276 -0.06 20.34 11.25
CA ALA A 276 0.68 21.55 11.54
C ALA A 276 0.80 22.27 10.19
N ALA A 277 0.19 23.43 10.09
CA ALA A 277 0.35 24.27 8.93
C ALA A 277 1.85 24.56 8.79
N VAL A 278 2.42 24.07 7.69
CA VAL A 278 3.77 24.40 7.23
C VAL A 278 3.75 25.81 6.68
#